data_49a693b20a73eeb835b47afe29da67f3
#
_entry.id   49a693b20a73eeb835b47afe29da67f3
#
_cell.length_a   1.000
_cell.length_b   1.000
_cell.length_c   1.000
_cell.angle_alpha   90.00
_cell.angle_beta   90.00
_cell.angle_gamma   90.00
#
_symmetry.space_group_name_H-M   'P 1'
#
loop_
_entity.id
_entity.type
_entity.pdbx_description
1 polymer ?
#
loop_
_entity_poly.entity_id
_entity_poly.type
_entity_poly.pdbx_seq_one_letter_code
_entity_poly.pdbx_strand_id
1 'polypeptide(L)'
;MPAAGPPRLSHPHVPFRAALCLFLLALLQLQACAGRDPRQAARALGASRGFAETLYPTPYFILYGQFRPGTGDVLRVYIEGDGHAWQSRTRPSADPSPRNPVGLRLALADPSPAPLLYLARPCQYVRGEALRHCATRYWTSARLSEEVISSLDAAVSAAKARSGVQCVALVGFSGGGGAAALLAARRRDVVFLGSVAGNLHLSAWTGRHRLSPLSESLEPFSVAPALYNLPQRHLSSRDDKVMPPELSAGFCRAARQPGSCRVVEGIPHSGPWVQAWDYAY
;
A
#
# COMPACT_ATOMS: atom_id res chain seq x y z
N MET A 1 -69.91 -8.79 50.15
CA MET A 1 -68.61 -8.21 49.73
C MET A 1 -68.26 -8.72 48.32
N PRO A 2 -68.25 -7.88 47.29
CA PRO A 2 -67.87 -8.31 45.96
C PRO A 2 -66.33 -8.24 45.78
N ALA A 3 -65.77 -9.30 45.18
CA ALA A 3 -64.33 -9.45 44.89
C ALA A 3 -63.90 -8.47 43.79
N ALA A 4 -62.80 -7.77 44.06
CA ALA A 4 -62.17 -6.90 43.11
C ALA A 4 -61.42 -7.71 41.98
N GLY A 5 -61.77 -7.43 40.74
CA GLY A 5 -61.07 -8.04 39.55
C GLY A 5 -59.67 -7.47 39.33
N PRO A 6 -58.79 -8.22 38.63
CA PRO A 6 -57.45 -7.83 38.46
C PRO A 6 -57.33 -6.60 37.52
N PRO A 7 -56.23 -5.76 37.65
CA PRO A 7 -56.05 -4.57 36.84
C PRO A 7 -55.71 -4.96 35.39
N ARG A 8 -56.35 -4.30 34.42
CA ARG A 8 -56.09 -4.43 33.00
C ARG A 8 -54.76 -3.66 32.68
N LEU A 9 -53.74 -4.38 32.26
CA LEU A 9 -52.53 -3.78 31.70
C LEU A 9 -52.86 -3.20 30.32
N SER A 10 -52.84 -1.88 30.23
CA SER A 10 -52.91 -1.17 28.93
C SER A 10 -51.57 -1.26 28.22
N HIS A 11 -51.53 -1.99 27.11
CA HIS A 11 -50.36 -1.96 26.22
C HIS A 11 -50.35 -0.63 25.43
N PRO A 12 -49.22 0.11 25.42
CA PRO A 12 -49.14 1.31 24.62
C PRO A 12 -49.13 0.94 23.11
N HIS A 13 -50.17 1.37 22.39
CA HIS A 13 -50.23 1.27 20.94
C HIS A 13 -49.27 2.30 20.33
N VAL A 14 -48.10 1.85 19.84
CA VAL A 14 -47.25 2.70 19.02
C VAL A 14 -47.95 2.90 17.68
N PRO A 15 -48.28 4.15 17.25
CA PRO A 15 -48.99 4.37 16.00
C PRO A 15 -48.13 3.88 14.84
N PHE A 16 -48.73 3.16 13.88
CA PHE A 16 -48.08 2.51 12.72
C PHE A 16 -47.07 3.43 11.97
N ARG A 17 -47.38 4.75 11.91
CA ARG A 17 -46.50 5.76 11.31
C ARG A 17 -45.22 5.97 12.11
N ALA A 18 -45.26 5.91 13.45
CA ALA A 18 -44.05 6.02 14.27
C ALA A 18 -43.19 4.77 14.17
N ALA A 19 -43.77 3.58 14.09
CA ALA A 19 -43.06 2.32 13.88
C ALA A 19 -42.38 2.29 12.49
N LEU A 20 -43.04 2.78 11.43
CA LEU A 20 -42.51 2.89 10.09
C LEU A 20 -41.33 3.89 10.02
N CYS A 21 -41.45 5.04 10.68
CA CYS A 21 -40.35 6.03 10.73
C CYS A 21 -39.12 5.49 11.49
N LEU A 22 -39.32 4.77 12.59
CA LEU A 22 -38.25 4.12 13.34
C LEU A 22 -37.57 3.02 12.53
N PHE A 23 -38.33 2.24 11.75
CA PHE A 23 -37.82 1.19 10.88
C PHE A 23 -36.99 1.79 9.70
N LEU A 24 -37.46 2.88 9.10
CA LEU A 24 -36.72 3.61 8.05
C LEU A 24 -35.45 4.26 8.59
N LEU A 25 -35.48 4.83 9.79
CA LEU A 25 -34.30 5.38 10.48
C LEU A 25 -33.30 4.27 10.82
N ALA A 26 -33.73 3.09 11.25
CA ALA A 26 -32.88 1.94 11.51
C ALA A 26 -32.23 1.41 10.21
N LEU A 27 -32.97 1.37 9.10
CA LEU A 27 -32.43 1.00 7.78
C LEU A 27 -31.38 2.01 7.28
N LEU A 28 -31.56 3.30 7.51
CA LEU A 28 -30.58 4.35 7.20
C LEU A 28 -29.31 4.21 8.04
N GLN A 29 -29.43 3.82 9.30
CA GLN A 29 -28.27 3.59 10.17
C GLN A 29 -27.50 2.31 9.82
N LEU A 30 -28.15 1.28 9.30
CA LEU A 30 -27.50 0.06 8.82
C LEU A 30 -26.62 0.31 7.59
N GLN A 31 -26.95 1.28 6.76
CA GLN A 31 -26.12 1.69 5.61
C GLN A 31 -24.87 2.49 6.02
N ALA A 32 -24.88 3.16 7.15
CA ALA A 32 -23.75 3.95 7.67
C ALA A 32 -22.62 3.07 8.24
N CYS A 33 -22.88 1.80 8.58
CA CYS A 33 -21.91 0.85 9.11
C CYS A 33 -21.24 -0.03 8.04
N ALA A 34 -21.64 0.06 6.77
CA ALA A 34 -20.90 -0.55 5.67
C ALA A 34 -19.58 0.22 5.52
N GLY A 35 -18.48 -0.29 6.09
CA GLY A 35 -17.15 0.28 5.96
C GLY A 35 -16.89 0.59 4.48
N ARG A 36 -16.49 1.82 4.16
CA ARG A 36 -16.20 2.25 2.77
C ARG A 36 -15.27 1.24 2.15
N ASP A 37 -15.66 0.69 1.00
CA ASP A 37 -14.84 -0.21 0.20
C ASP A 37 -13.46 0.44 -0.08
N PRO A 38 -12.34 -0.18 0.36
CA PRO A 38 -11.01 0.41 0.20
C PRO A 38 -10.68 0.71 -1.26
N ARG A 39 -11.16 -0.11 -2.21
CA ARG A 39 -10.96 0.09 -3.66
C ARG A 39 -11.68 1.35 -4.15
N GLN A 40 -12.94 1.50 -3.76
CA GLN A 40 -13.73 2.69 -4.15
C GLN A 40 -13.10 3.98 -3.57
N ALA A 41 -12.64 3.91 -2.32
CA ALA A 41 -11.96 5.04 -1.68
C ALA A 41 -10.65 5.40 -2.40
N ALA A 42 -9.81 4.40 -2.72
CA ALA A 42 -8.57 4.61 -3.46
C ALA A 42 -8.82 5.17 -4.86
N ARG A 43 -9.82 4.63 -5.58
CA ARG A 43 -10.23 5.12 -6.91
C ARG A 43 -10.68 6.58 -6.87
N ALA A 44 -11.57 6.92 -5.94
CA ALA A 44 -12.07 8.29 -5.80
C ALA A 44 -10.93 9.27 -5.48
N LEU A 45 -10.00 8.86 -4.61
CA LEU A 45 -8.83 9.64 -4.25
C LEU A 45 -7.95 9.94 -5.47
N GLY A 46 -7.66 8.94 -6.31
CA GLY A 46 -6.88 9.13 -7.53
C GLY A 46 -7.60 9.94 -8.59
N ALA A 47 -8.89 9.69 -8.82
CA ALA A 47 -9.69 10.41 -9.80
C ALA A 47 -9.70 11.93 -9.53
N SER A 48 -9.69 12.34 -8.25
CA SER A 48 -9.63 13.76 -7.86
C SER A 48 -8.33 14.47 -8.25
N ARG A 49 -7.32 13.71 -8.68
CA ARG A 49 -5.98 14.20 -9.10
C ARG A 49 -5.60 13.77 -10.51
N GLY A 50 -6.58 13.38 -11.35
CA GLY A 50 -6.36 13.03 -12.74
C GLY A 50 -5.78 11.63 -12.99
N PHE A 51 -5.78 10.75 -11.97
CA PHE A 51 -5.38 9.37 -12.13
C PHE A 51 -6.56 8.51 -12.58
N ALA A 52 -6.34 7.65 -13.56
CA ALA A 52 -7.29 6.64 -14.01
C ALA A 52 -6.92 5.26 -13.47
N GLU A 53 -7.91 4.53 -12.96
CA GLU A 53 -7.75 3.13 -12.56
C GLU A 53 -7.33 2.31 -13.78
N THR A 54 -6.35 1.44 -13.60
CA THR A 54 -5.84 0.53 -14.61
C THR A 54 -5.55 -0.83 -13.97
N LEU A 55 -5.98 -1.90 -14.60
CA LEU A 55 -5.58 -3.26 -14.23
C LEU A 55 -4.44 -3.70 -15.13
N TYR A 56 -3.41 -4.29 -14.54
CA TYR A 56 -2.22 -4.81 -15.23
C TYR A 56 -2.23 -6.34 -15.16
N PRO A 57 -2.68 -7.04 -16.23
CA PRO A 57 -2.49 -8.48 -16.34
C PRO A 57 -0.98 -8.78 -16.39
N THR A 58 -0.53 -9.69 -15.54
CA THR A 58 0.86 -10.15 -15.47
C THR A 58 0.91 -11.68 -15.47
N PRO A 59 2.08 -12.32 -15.56
CA PRO A 59 2.17 -13.78 -15.59
C PRO A 59 1.52 -14.49 -14.41
N TYR A 60 1.54 -13.86 -13.20
CA TYR A 60 1.00 -14.51 -11.98
C TYR A 60 -0.25 -13.82 -11.42
N PHE A 61 -0.36 -12.49 -11.56
CA PHE A 61 -1.44 -11.73 -10.95
C PHE A 61 -2.03 -10.71 -11.92
N ILE A 62 -3.24 -10.24 -11.61
CA ILE A 62 -3.77 -9.00 -12.15
C ILE A 62 -3.57 -7.93 -11.08
N LEU A 63 -2.70 -6.96 -11.35
CA LEU A 63 -2.36 -5.91 -10.39
C LEU A 63 -3.27 -4.70 -10.59
N TYR A 64 -3.69 -4.12 -9.47
CA TYR A 64 -4.36 -2.83 -9.46
C TYR A 64 -3.34 -1.70 -9.55
N GLY A 65 -3.58 -0.73 -10.39
CA GLY A 65 -2.81 0.51 -10.45
C GLY A 65 -3.69 1.71 -10.76
N GLN A 66 -3.10 2.87 -10.64
CA GLN A 66 -3.69 4.13 -11.09
C GLN A 66 -2.63 4.89 -11.87
N PHE A 67 -2.99 5.34 -13.07
CA PHE A 67 -2.06 5.99 -13.98
C PHE A 67 -2.52 7.40 -14.31
N ARG A 68 -1.59 8.36 -14.25
CA ARG A 68 -1.75 9.72 -14.74
C ARG A 68 -0.80 9.95 -15.89
N PRO A 69 -1.26 10.28 -17.11
CA PRO A 69 -0.38 10.66 -18.20
C PRO A 69 0.38 11.92 -17.86
N GLY A 70 1.50 12.14 -18.54
CA GLY A 70 2.38 13.28 -18.30
C GLY A 70 3.36 13.48 -19.45
N THR A 71 4.35 14.35 -19.24
CA THR A 71 5.40 14.70 -20.21
C THR A 71 6.77 14.40 -19.63
N GLY A 72 7.80 14.30 -20.52
CA GLY A 72 9.18 13.98 -20.14
C GLY A 72 9.53 12.51 -20.34
N ASP A 73 10.76 12.12 -19.96
CA ASP A 73 11.37 10.85 -20.35
C ASP A 73 11.39 9.79 -19.26
N VAL A 74 10.82 10.08 -18.08
CA VAL A 74 10.85 9.22 -16.90
C VAL A 74 9.44 8.92 -16.39
N LEU A 75 9.06 7.64 -16.34
CA LEU A 75 7.88 7.21 -15.60
C LEU A 75 8.23 7.16 -14.10
N ARG A 76 7.50 7.90 -13.27
CA ARG A 76 7.63 7.82 -11.82
C ARG A 76 6.63 6.81 -11.25
N VAL A 77 7.13 5.78 -10.59
CA VAL A 77 6.37 4.64 -10.08
C VAL A 77 6.36 4.66 -8.56
N TYR A 78 5.17 4.68 -7.98
CA TYR A 78 4.95 4.61 -6.54
C TYR A 78 4.37 3.25 -6.17
N ILE A 79 5.12 2.44 -5.41
CA ILE A 79 4.73 1.07 -5.03
C ILE A 79 4.21 1.07 -3.59
N GLU A 80 3.00 0.52 -3.42
CA GLU A 80 2.32 0.46 -2.12
C GLU A 80 3.00 -0.49 -1.15
N GLY A 81 2.76 -0.26 0.15
CA GLY A 81 3.18 -1.14 1.22
C GLY A 81 2.35 -2.43 1.32
N ASP A 82 2.60 -3.20 2.39
CA ASP A 82 1.93 -4.48 2.61
C ASP A 82 0.43 -4.34 2.92
N GLY A 83 -0.05 -3.12 3.14
CA GLY A 83 -1.45 -2.81 3.37
C GLY A 83 -1.98 -3.37 4.68
N HIS A 84 -3.22 -3.87 4.65
CA HIS A 84 -3.87 -4.52 5.80
C HIS A 84 -3.59 -6.02 5.80
N ALA A 85 -2.31 -6.41 5.82
CA ALA A 85 -1.89 -7.82 5.73
C ALA A 85 -2.38 -8.68 6.91
N TRP A 86 -2.55 -8.09 8.08
CA TRP A 86 -2.91 -8.79 9.32
C TRP A 86 -4.07 -8.11 10.04
N GLN A 87 -5.06 -8.90 10.50
CA GLN A 87 -6.13 -8.43 11.39
C GLN A 87 -5.67 -8.38 12.84
N SER A 88 -4.78 -9.29 13.24
CA SER A 88 -4.15 -9.37 14.56
C SER A 88 -2.74 -9.94 14.41
N ARG A 89 -2.00 -10.08 15.51
CA ARG A 89 -0.64 -10.66 15.49
C ARG A 89 -0.56 -12.06 14.87
N THR A 90 -1.64 -12.83 14.90
CA THR A 90 -1.67 -14.24 14.46
C THR A 90 -2.70 -14.54 13.37
N ARG A 91 -3.56 -13.57 13.03
CA ARG A 91 -4.63 -13.78 12.05
C ARG A 91 -4.38 -12.92 10.81
N PRO A 92 -4.03 -13.52 9.67
CA PRO A 92 -3.94 -12.80 8.40
C PRO A 92 -5.28 -12.17 8.01
N SER A 93 -5.23 -11.05 7.28
CA SER A 93 -6.42 -10.43 6.70
C SER A 93 -6.95 -11.27 5.53
N ALA A 94 -8.26 -11.26 5.34
CA ALA A 94 -8.88 -11.81 4.13
C ALA A 94 -8.73 -10.88 2.92
N ASP A 95 -8.52 -9.58 3.16
CA ASP A 95 -8.28 -8.55 2.14
C ASP A 95 -7.10 -7.68 2.58
N PRO A 96 -5.93 -7.78 1.89
CA PRO A 96 -4.75 -7.00 2.22
C PRO A 96 -4.82 -5.54 1.75
N SER A 97 -5.91 -5.09 1.14
CA SER A 97 -6.03 -3.73 0.60
C SER A 97 -5.82 -2.68 1.69
N PRO A 98 -4.92 -1.71 1.50
CA PRO A 98 -4.69 -0.63 2.45
C PRO A 98 -5.95 0.23 2.63
N ARG A 99 -6.29 0.54 3.87
CA ARG A 99 -7.32 1.52 4.22
C ARG A 99 -6.77 2.95 4.22
N ASN A 100 -5.47 3.10 4.46
CA ASN A 100 -4.71 4.34 4.31
C ASN A 100 -3.59 4.11 3.29
N PRO A 101 -3.81 4.35 1.98
CA PRO A 101 -2.84 4.08 0.93
C PRO A 101 -1.76 5.16 0.89
N VAL A 102 -0.70 4.98 1.67
CA VAL A 102 0.40 5.97 1.75
C VAL A 102 1.14 6.08 0.42
N GLY A 103 1.41 4.96 -0.26
CA GLY A 103 2.03 4.97 -1.59
C GLY A 103 1.20 5.75 -2.61
N LEU A 104 -0.14 5.59 -2.61
CA LEU A 104 -1.02 6.38 -3.45
C LEU A 104 -0.97 7.87 -3.09
N ARG A 105 -1.00 8.21 -1.80
CA ARG A 105 -0.93 9.62 -1.36
C ARG A 105 0.37 10.29 -1.80
N LEU A 106 1.50 9.57 -1.75
CA LEU A 106 2.78 10.04 -2.27
C LEU A 106 2.67 10.31 -3.78
N ALA A 107 2.12 9.37 -4.57
CA ALA A 107 1.92 9.57 -6.01
C ALA A 107 1.04 10.79 -6.33
N LEU A 108 -0.05 10.98 -5.58
CA LEU A 108 -0.99 12.10 -5.78
C LEU A 108 -0.41 13.47 -5.43
N ALA A 109 0.59 13.50 -4.58
CA ALA A 109 1.25 14.73 -4.15
C ALA A 109 2.50 15.06 -5.00
N ASP A 110 2.91 14.18 -5.90
CA ASP A 110 4.03 14.45 -6.80
C ASP A 110 3.68 15.59 -7.77
N PRO A 111 4.39 16.74 -7.67
CA PRO A 111 4.11 17.91 -8.50
C PRO A 111 4.67 17.79 -9.92
N SER A 112 5.43 16.73 -10.20
CA SER A 112 6.09 16.55 -11.49
C SER A 112 5.08 16.47 -12.64
N PRO A 113 5.39 17.08 -13.81
CA PRO A 113 4.62 16.88 -15.03
C PRO A 113 4.82 15.49 -15.65
N ALA A 114 5.72 14.67 -15.14
CA ALA A 114 6.01 13.33 -15.63
C ALA A 114 4.80 12.39 -15.60
N PRO A 115 4.74 11.34 -16.43
CA PRO A 115 3.78 10.28 -16.26
C PRO A 115 3.99 9.60 -14.90
N LEU A 116 2.87 9.37 -14.18
CA LEU A 116 2.88 8.78 -12.84
C LEU A 116 2.11 7.46 -12.83
N LEU A 117 2.70 6.46 -12.21
CA LEU A 117 2.05 5.19 -11.89
C LEU A 117 2.04 4.99 -10.38
N TYR A 118 0.86 4.85 -9.81
CA TYR A 118 0.68 4.15 -8.54
C TYR A 118 0.43 2.68 -8.81
N LEU A 119 1.13 1.81 -8.11
CA LEU A 119 1.01 0.36 -8.24
C LEU A 119 0.78 -0.28 -6.87
N ALA A 120 -0.37 -0.93 -6.70
CA ALA A 120 -0.67 -1.73 -5.53
C ALA A 120 0.09 -3.06 -5.57
N ARG A 121 0.21 -3.72 -4.43
CA ARG A 121 0.79 -5.06 -4.32
C ARG A 121 -0.21 -6.11 -4.83
N PRO A 122 0.25 -7.32 -5.18
CA PRO A 122 -0.67 -8.41 -5.52
C PRO A 122 -1.79 -8.57 -4.51
N CYS A 123 -2.99 -8.85 -5.01
CA CYS A 123 -4.21 -9.08 -4.24
C CYS A 123 -4.83 -7.86 -3.53
N GLN A 124 -4.21 -6.68 -3.64
CA GLN A 124 -4.79 -5.44 -3.13
C GLN A 124 -5.73 -4.82 -4.16
N TYR A 125 -6.90 -4.35 -3.73
CA TYR A 125 -7.90 -3.63 -4.54
C TYR A 125 -8.47 -4.39 -5.74
N VAL A 126 -8.22 -5.69 -5.85
CA VAL A 126 -8.75 -6.53 -6.95
C VAL A 126 -9.95 -7.35 -6.48
N ARG A 127 -10.78 -7.82 -7.45
CA ARG A 127 -11.99 -8.60 -7.19
C ARG A 127 -12.24 -9.62 -8.30
N GLY A 128 -13.14 -10.58 -8.03
CA GLY A 128 -13.57 -11.57 -9.00
C GLY A 128 -12.39 -12.36 -9.57
N GLU A 129 -12.32 -12.47 -10.91
CA GLU A 129 -11.27 -13.19 -11.62
C GLU A 129 -9.83 -12.72 -11.26
N ALA A 130 -9.65 -11.45 -10.95
CA ALA A 130 -8.35 -10.92 -10.57
C ALA A 130 -7.81 -11.47 -9.23
N LEU A 131 -8.64 -12.17 -8.45
CA LEU A 131 -8.24 -12.87 -7.22
C LEU A 131 -7.80 -14.32 -7.47
N ARG A 132 -7.91 -14.85 -8.70
CA ARG A 132 -7.69 -16.27 -9.01
C ARG A 132 -6.40 -16.86 -8.44
N HIS A 133 -5.30 -16.13 -8.44
CA HIS A 133 -4.00 -16.57 -7.94
C HIS A 133 -3.65 -15.99 -6.57
N CYS A 134 -4.59 -15.30 -5.91
CA CYS A 134 -4.38 -14.72 -4.61
C CYS A 134 -4.44 -15.78 -3.51
N ALA A 135 -3.39 -15.87 -2.72
CA ALA A 135 -3.29 -16.71 -1.55
C ALA A 135 -2.64 -15.91 -0.41
N THR A 136 -3.00 -16.20 0.82
CA THR A 136 -2.54 -15.50 2.04
C THR A 136 -1.04 -15.33 2.11
N ARG A 137 -0.27 -16.28 1.58
CA ARG A 137 1.20 -16.21 1.53
C ARG A 137 1.71 -14.95 0.84
N TYR A 138 1.02 -14.42 -0.18
CA TYR A 138 1.48 -13.28 -0.97
C TYR A 138 1.36 -11.93 -0.28
N TRP A 139 0.71 -11.85 0.89
CA TRP A 139 0.77 -10.68 1.78
C TRP A 139 1.31 -11.01 3.17
N THR A 140 1.80 -12.27 3.35
CA THR A 140 2.48 -12.71 4.57
C THR A 140 3.91 -13.17 4.27
N SER A 141 4.21 -14.47 4.22
CA SER A 141 5.56 -15.03 4.07
C SER A 141 6.21 -14.78 2.71
N ALA A 142 5.43 -14.80 1.63
CA ALA A 142 5.86 -14.66 0.24
C ALA A 142 5.65 -13.24 -0.35
N ARG A 143 5.55 -12.22 0.51
CA ARG A 143 5.20 -10.85 0.09
C ARG A 143 6.21 -10.20 -0.87
N LEU A 144 7.43 -10.69 -0.94
CA LEU A 144 8.45 -10.30 -1.91
C LEU A 144 8.99 -11.52 -2.67
N SER A 145 8.15 -12.54 -2.91
CA SER A 145 8.54 -13.71 -3.68
C SER A 145 8.85 -13.35 -5.14
N GLU A 146 9.46 -14.28 -5.86
CA GLU A 146 9.79 -14.09 -7.28
C GLU A 146 8.54 -13.78 -8.12
N GLU A 147 7.42 -14.46 -7.86
CA GLU A 147 6.16 -14.22 -8.56
C GLU A 147 5.63 -12.80 -8.33
N VAL A 148 5.79 -12.29 -7.11
CA VAL A 148 5.39 -10.93 -6.75
C VAL A 148 6.26 -9.89 -7.47
N ILE A 149 7.58 -10.06 -7.44
CA ILE A 149 8.52 -9.11 -8.04
C ILE A 149 8.43 -9.15 -9.57
N SER A 150 8.34 -10.33 -10.18
CA SER A 150 8.16 -10.46 -11.64
C SER A 150 6.84 -9.84 -12.12
N SER A 151 5.77 -9.94 -11.32
CA SER A 151 4.50 -9.30 -11.67
C SER A 151 4.56 -7.78 -11.57
N LEU A 152 5.21 -7.24 -10.53
CA LEU A 152 5.43 -5.80 -10.42
C LEU A 152 6.30 -5.29 -11.59
N ASP A 153 7.33 -6.03 -11.98
CA ASP A 153 8.21 -5.69 -13.11
C ASP A 153 7.44 -5.64 -14.44
N ALA A 154 6.60 -6.65 -14.70
CA ALA A 154 5.75 -6.69 -15.87
C ALA A 154 4.77 -5.49 -15.93
N ALA A 155 4.16 -5.13 -14.79
CA ALA A 155 3.26 -3.99 -14.72
C ALA A 155 3.99 -2.64 -14.95
N VAL A 156 5.19 -2.47 -14.38
CA VAL A 156 6.03 -1.30 -14.63
C VAL A 156 6.41 -1.22 -16.11
N SER A 157 6.78 -2.34 -16.73
CA SER A 157 7.13 -2.41 -18.14
C SER A 157 5.94 -2.06 -19.05
N ALA A 158 4.75 -2.55 -18.74
CA ALA A 158 3.53 -2.21 -19.48
C ALA A 158 3.17 -0.72 -19.36
N ALA A 159 3.28 -0.15 -18.16
CA ALA A 159 3.03 1.27 -17.94
C ALA A 159 4.07 2.16 -18.64
N LYS A 160 5.36 1.76 -18.62
CA LYS A 160 6.43 2.43 -19.35
C LYS A 160 6.17 2.44 -20.85
N ALA A 161 5.84 1.29 -21.43
CA ALA A 161 5.50 1.18 -22.85
C ALA A 161 4.31 2.07 -23.22
N ARG A 162 3.26 2.10 -22.39
CA ARG A 162 2.10 2.98 -22.56
C ARG A 162 2.48 4.47 -22.52
N SER A 163 3.47 4.83 -21.74
CA SER A 163 3.92 6.22 -21.57
C SER A 163 4.86 6.68 -22.69
N GLY A 164 5.46 5.76 -23.46
CA GLY A 164 6.47 6.06 -24.47
C GLY A 164 7.80 6.54 -23.93
N VAL A 165 8.04 6.46 -22.60
CA VAL A 165 9.27 6.93 -21.95
C VAL A 165 10.35 5.85 -21.91
N GLN A 166 11.60 6.27 -21.70
CA GLN A 166 12.74 5.34 -21.72
C GLN A 166 13.21 4.90 -20.33
N CYS A 167 12.98 5.71 -19.32
CA CYS A 167 13.48 5.50 -17.97
C CYS A 167 12.34 5.39 -16.95
N VAL A 168 12.65 4.83 -15.77
CA VAL A 168 11.75 4.76 -14.63
C VAL A 168 12.43 5.26 -13.36
N ALA A 169 11.68 5.95 -12.50
CA ALA A 169 12.06 6.25 -11.13
C ALA A 169 11.13 5.45 -10.20
N LEU A 170 11.69 4.69 -9.26
CA LEU A 170 10.95 3.81 -8.37
C LEU A 170 10.92 4.40 -6.96
N VAL A 171 9.75 4.54 -6.38
CA VAL A 171 9.55 4.95 -4.98
C VAL A 171 8.63 3.94 -4.31
N GLY A 172 9.04 3.38 -3.17
CA GLY A 172 8.24 2.41 -2.45
C GLY A 172 7.96 2.81 -1.01
N PHE A 173 6.73 2.59 -0.55
CA PHE A 173 6.37 2.74 0.86
C PHE A 173 6.44 1.40 1.58
N SER A 174 7.06 1.35 2.77
CA SER A 174 7.10 0.17 3.64
C SER A 174 7.59 -1.08 2.87
N GLY A 175 6.82 -2.17 2.81
CA GLY A 175 7.15 -3.34 1.99
C GLY A 175 7.33 -3.04 0.50
N GLY A 176 6.70 -1.97 -0.01
CA GLY A 176 6.93 -1.47 -1.37
C GLY A 176 8.34 -0.92 -1.60
N GLY A 177 9.00 -0.42 -0.55
CA GLY A 177 10.41 0.00 -0.60
C GLY A 177 11.34 -1.18 -0.90
N GLY A 178 11.12 -2.33 -0.26
CA GLY A 178 11.84 -3.56 -0.58
C GLY A 178 11.57 -4.05 -2.00
N ALA A 179 10.31 -3.98 -2.45
CA ALA A 179 9.97 -4.32 -3.83
C ALA A 179 10.67 -3.39 -4.84
N ALA A 180 10.70 -2.08 -4.57
CA ALA A 180 11.38 -1.09 -5.42
C ALA A 180 12.89 -1.39 -5.53
N ALA A 181 13.55 -1.74 -4.42
CA ALA A 181 14.97 -2.10 -4.42
C ALA A 181 15.25 -3.37 -5.25
N LEU A 182 14.43 -4.41 -5.10
CA LEU A 182 14.54 -5.64 -5.88
C LEU A 182 14.30 -5.40 -7.38
N LEU A 183 13.35 -4.54 -7.73
CA LEU A 183 13.10 -4.14 -9.11
C LEU A 183 14.27 -3.34 -9.68
N ALA A 184 14.80 -2.37 -8.93
CA ALA A 184 15.92 -1.56 -9.36
C ALA A 184 17.17 -2.41 -9.69
N ALA A 185 17.41 -3.47 -8.92
CA ALA A 185 18.53 -4.37 -9.16
C ALA A 185 18.38 -5.25 -10.42
N ARG A 186 17.16 -5.45 -10.94
CA ARG A 186 16.88 -6.27 -12.13
C ARG A 186 16.83 -5.48 -13.41
N ARG A 187 16.56 -4.17 -13.32
CA ARG A 187 16.31 -3.29 -14.45
C ARG A 187 17.54 -2.46 -14.78
N ARG A 188 17.71 -2.13 -16.06
CA ARG A 188 18.78 -1.25 -16.54
C ARG A 188 18.30 0.17 -16.85
N ASP A 189 16.98 0.38 -16.80
CA ASP A 189 16.32 1.63 -17.12
C ASP A 189 15.88 2.44 -15.89
N VAL A 190 16.27 2.00 -14.68
CA VAL A 190 16.00 2.72 -13.44
C VAL A 190 17.03 3.83 -13.26
N VAL A 191 16.55 5.06 -13.11
CA VAL A 191 17.38 6.26 -12.92
C VAL A 191 17.34 6.80 -11.49
N PHE A 192 16.39 6.34 -10.67
CA PHE A 192 16.28 6.74 -9.28
C PHE A 192 15.57 5.65 -8.45
N LEU A 193 16.04 5.44 -7.21
CA LEU A 193 15.41 4.59 -6.22
C LEU A 193 15.09 5.38 -4.95
N GLY A 194 13.81 5.41 -4.58
CA GLY A 194 13.34 6.00 -3.33
C GLY A 194 12.63 5.01 -2.43
N SER A 195 12.70 5.21 -1.13
CA SER A 195 11.80 4.54 -0.20
C SER A 195 11.38 5.47 0.93
N VAL A 196 10.13 5.29 1.36
CA VAL A 196 9.55 5.97 2.51
C VAL A 196 9.18 4.91 3.53
N ALA A 197 9.77 4.96 4.72
CA ALA A 197 9.64 3.91 5.74
C ALA A 197 9.87 2.50 5.16
N GLY A 198 10.84 2.34 4.25
CA GLY A 198 11.04 1.15 3.44
C GLY A 198 11.52 -0.06 4.23
N ASN A 199 10.91 -1.24 3.99
CA ASN A 199 11.43 -2.50 4.50
C ASN A 199 12.55 -3.01 3.58
N LEU A 200 13.75 -2.49 3.81
CA LEU A 200 14.95 -2.75 3.01
C LEU A 200 15.80 -3.91 3.55
N HIS A 201 15.41 -4.50 4.69
CA HIS A 201 16.14 -5.57 5.34
C HIS A 201 15.18 -6.50 6.11
N LEU A 202 14.61 -7.49 5.41
CA LEU A 202 13.55 -8.35 5.95
C LEU A 202 14.02 -9.16 7.17
N SER A 203 15.19 -9.77 7.09
CA SER A 203 15.73 -10.61 8.18
C SER A 203 15.99 -9.80 9.45
N ALA A 204 16.56 -8.59 9.34
CA ALA A 204 16.75 -7.72 10.50
C ALA A 204 15.41 -7.21 11.05
N TRP A 205 14.44 -6.91 10.18
CA TRP A 205 13.10 -6.50 10.58
C TRP A 205 12.35 -7.60 11.34
N THR A 206 12.33 -8.84 10.80
CA THR A 206 11.68 -9.98 11.48
C THR A 206 12.35 -10.30 12.81
N GLY A 207 13.69 -10.28 12.86
CA GLY A 207 14.44 -10.49 14.10
C GLY A 207 14.12 -9.44 15.17
N ARG A 208 14.11 -8.15 14.80
CA ARG A 208 13.78 -7.04 15.72
C ARG A 208 12.38 -7.18 16.30
N HIS A 209 11.40 -7.57 15.48
CA HIS A 209 9.99 -7.67 15.88
C HIS A 209 9.61 -9.05 16.43
N ARG A 210 10.57 -9.99 16.52
CA ARG A 210 10.36 -11.38 16.96
C ARG A 210 9.26 -12.06 16.15
N LEU A 211 9.33 -11.91 14.83
CA LEU A 211 8.43 -12.51 13.87
C LEU A 211 9.10 -13.72 13.20
N SER A 212 8.29 -14.63 12.66
CA SER A 212 8.79 -15.71 11.81
C SER A 212 9.50 -15.14 10.58
N PRO A 213 10.61 -15.77 10.14
CA PRO A 213 11.29 -15.38 8.91
C PRO A 213 10.34 -15.39 7.71
N LEU A 214 10.51 -14.44 6.79
CA LEU A 214 9.77 -14.39 5.52
C LEU A 214 10.49 -15.27 4.46
N SER A 215 10.59 -16.57 4.73
CA SER A 215 11.45 -17.50 3.98
C SER A 215 11.10 -17.66 2.50
N GLU A 216 9.88 -17.30 2.10
CA GLU A 216 9.44 -17.33 0.71
C GLU A 216 9.63 -15.98 -0.01
N SER A 217 10.19 -14.99 0.67
CA SER A 217 10.46 -13.66 0.14
C SER A 217 11.93 -13.47 -0.19
N LEU A 218 12.21 -12.77 -1.27
CA LEU A 218 13.56 -12.29 -1.60
C LEU A 218 13.99 -11.23 -0.57
N GLU A 219 15.28 -11.17 -0.26
CA GLU A 219 15.83 -10.23 0.71
C GLU A 219 16.34 -8.96 0.01
N PRO A 220 15.69 -7.79 0.21
CA PRO A 220 16.12 -6.55 -0.45
C PRO A 220 17.54 -6.13 -0.07
N PHE A 221 17.97 -6.42 1.15
CA PHE A 221 19.32 -6.09 1.62
C PHE A 221 20.41 -6.74 0.75
N SER A 222 20.16 -7.92 0.20
CA SER A 222 21.14 -8.65 -0.62
C SER A 222 21.52 -7.93 -1.92
N VAL A 223 20.64 -7.09 -2.44
CA VAL A 223 20.89 -6.35 -3.70
C VAL A 223 21.50 -4.96 -3.48
N ALA A 224 21.61 -4.49 -2.24
CA ALA A 224 22.14 -3.17 -1.95
C ALA A 224 23.53 -2.89 -2.58
N PRO A 225 24.51 -3.83 -2.56
CA PRO A 225 25.81 -3.59 -3.19
C PRO A 225 25.74 -3.33 -4.71
N ALA A 226 24.77 -3.95 -5.39
CA ALA A 226 24.61 -3.76 -6.85
C ALA A 226 24.03 -2.39 -7.22
N LEU A 227 23.47 -1.67 -6.25
CA LEU A 227 22.80 -0.37 -6.46
C LEU A 227 23.71 0.84 -6.14
N TYR A 228 25.00 0.65 -5.97
CA TYR A 228 25.93 1.70 -5.51
C TYR A 228 26.01 2.93 -6.43
N ASN A 229 25.80 2.76 -7.75
CA ASN A 229 25.84 3.85 -8.73
C ASN A 229 24.46 4.47 -9.00
N LEU A 230 23.39 3.88 -8.49
CA LEU A 230 22.05 4.39 -8.72
C LEU A 230 21.75 5.52 -7.72
N PRO A 231 21.34 6.72 -8.15
CA PRO A 231 20.86 7.76 -7.23
C PRO A 231 19.74 7.24 -6.32
N GLN A 232 19.87 7.44 -5.00
CA GLN A 232 18.94 6.91 -4.02
C GLN A 232 18.53 7.94 -2.97
N ARG A 233 17.31 7.76 -2.43
CA ARG A 233 16.82 8.50 -1.27
C ARG A 233 15.92 7.61 -0.43
N HIS A 234 16.27 7.41 0.84
CA HIS A 234 15.52 6.59 1.79
C HIS A 234 15.13 7.43 2.99
N LEU A 235 13.83 7.66 3.16
CA LEU A 235 13.28 8.45 4.26
C LEU A 235 12.76 7.54 5.37
N SER A 236 13.19 7.77 6.60
CA SER A 236 12.77 7.06 7.81
C SER A 236 12.38 8.06 8.89
N SER A 237 11.68 7.62 9.93
CA SER A 237 11.35 8.45 11.10
C SER A 237 11.76 7.75 12.39
N ARG A 238 12.25 8.54 13.38
CA ARG A 238 12.54 8.04 14.74
C ARG A 238 11.30 7.51 15.45
N ASP A 239 10.14 8.04 15.08
CA ASP A 239 8.85 7.68 15.69
C ASP A 239 8.14 6.52 14.98
N ASP A 240 8.71 6.04 13.89
CA ASP A 240 8.23 4.83 13.21
C ASP A 240 8.69 3.58 13.99
N LYS A 241 7.76 2.97 14.73
CA LYS A 241 8.01 1.74 15.49
C LYS A 241 7.96 0.48 14.63
N VAL A 242 7.45 0.57 13.39
CA VAL A 242 7.36 -0.55 12.44
C VAL A 242 8.63 -0.67 11.62
N MET A 243 9.12 0.46 11.07
CA MET A 243 10.33 0.55 10.24
C MET A 243 11.32 1.58 10.83
N PRO A 244 12.00 1.24 11.92
CA PRO A 244 12.93 2.17 12.56
C PRO A 244 14.14 2.45 11.64
N PRO A 245 14.79 3.64 11.81
CA PRO A 245 15.82 4.13 10.88
C PRO A 245 17.04 3.22 10.71
N GLU A 246 17.36 2.41 11.71
CA GLU A 246 18.52 1.51 11.68
C GLU A 246 18.45 0.49 10.52
N LEU A 247 17.22 0.07 10.13
CA LEU A 247 17.02 -0.87 9.04
C LEU A 247 17.40 -0.24 7.68
N SER A 248 16.99 1.00 7.43
CA SER A 248 17.36 1.74 6.21
C SER A 248 18.84 2.11 6.21
N ALA A 249 19.39 2.54 7.35
CA ALA A 249 20.78 2.94 7.47
C ALA A 249 21.75 1.78 7.14
N GLY A 250 21.40 0.55 7.49
CA GLY A 250 22.14 -0.65 7.09
C GLY A 250 22.22 -0.80 5.56
N PHE A 251 21.07 -0.66 4.90
CA PHE A 251 20.97 -0.74 3.44
C PHE A 251 21.80 0.35 2.74
N CYS A 252 21.71 1.61 3.19
CA CYS A 252 22.49 2.71 2.62
C CYS A 252 24.01 2.52 2.75
N ARG A 253 24.46 1.95 3.87
CA ARG A 253 25.88 1.59 4.03
C ARG A 253 26.29 0.48 3.06
N ALA A 254 25.48 -0.56 2.92
CA ALA A 254 25.76 -1.66 1.99
C ALA A 254 25.75 -1.20 0.53
N ALA A 255 24.89 -0.24 0.18
CA ALA A 255 24.88 0.42 -1.12
C ALA A 255 25.99 1.47 -1.29
N ARG A 256 26.87 1.65 -0.31
CA ARG A 256 27.94 2.69 -0.30
C ARG A 256 27.44 4.11 -0.48
N GLN A 257 26.21 4.39 -0.08
CA GLN A 257 25.54 5.69 -0.17
C GLN A 257 24.96 6.11 1.20
N PRO A 258 25.78 6.26 2.26
CA PRO A 258 25.26 6.57 3.59
C PRO A 258 24.48 7.89 3.66
N GLY A 259 24.78 8.85 2.79
CA GLY A 259 24.07 10.12 2.69
C GLY A 259 22.68 10.03 2.03
N SER A 260 22.33 8.90 1.41
CA SER A 260 20.99 8.70 0.83
C SER A 260 19.92 8.39 1.88
N CYS A 261 20.31 8.01 3.10
CA CYS A 261 19.40 7.78 4.21
C CYS A 261 19.14 9.05 5.02
N ARG A 262 17.90 9.52 5.03
CA ARG A 262 17.43 10.68 5.79
C ARG A 262 16.50 10.24 6.90
N VAL A 263 16.65 10.84 8.08
CA VAL A 263 15.80 10.56 9.25
C VAL A 263 15.09 11.83 9.65
N VAL A 264 13.78 11.74 9.82
CA VAL A 264 12.92 12.80 10.34
C VAL A 264 12.36 12.38 11.72
N GLU A 265 11.64 13.29 12.36
CA GLU A 265 10.96 13.06 13.64
C GLU A 265 9.47 13.28 13.51
N GLY A 266 8.69 12.77 14.45
CA GLY A 266 7.26 13.04 14.56
C GLY A 266 6.36 12.28 13.60
N ILE A 267 6.87 11.37 12.74
CA ILE A 267 6.05 10.66 11.77
C ILE A 267 5.96 9.17 12.14
N PRO A 268 4.81 8.68 12.64
CA PRO A 268 4.58 7.26 12.82
C PRO A 268 4.43 6.54 11.48
N HIS A 269 4.49 5.20 11.45
CA HIS A 269 4.49 4.40 10.21
C HIS A 269 3.37 4.77 9.22
N SER A 270 2.14 4.96 9.67
CA SER A 270 1.00 5.36 8.85
C SER A 270 0.77 6.88 8.81
N GLY A 271 1.81 7.67 9.12
CA GLY A 271 1.72 9.11 9.27
C GLY A 271 1.74 9.91 7.96
N PRO A 272 1.83 11.26 8.06
CA PRO A 272 1.74 12.16 6.91
C PRO A 272 3.08 12.28 6.15
N TRP A 273 3.59 11.20 5.59
CA TRP A 273 4.86 11.13 4.86
C TRP A 273 4.96 12.08 3.66
N VAL A 274 3.82 12.44 3.06
CA VAL A 274 3.74 13.33 1.89
C VAL A 274 4.45 14.66 2.10
N GLN A 275 4.39 15.21 3.32
CA GLN A 275 5.00 16.50 3.65
C GLN A 275 6.51 16.42 3.85
N ALA A 276 7.02 15.25 4.18
CA ALA A 276 8.44 15.02 4.45
C ALA A 276 9.20 14.48 3.23
N TRP A 277 8.49 13.90 2.25
CA TRP A 277 9.10 13.35 1.05
C TRP A 277 9.50 14.48 0.10
N ASP A 278 10.75 14.46 -0.35
CA ASP A 278 11.27 15.38 -1.35
C ASP A 278 11.10 14.77 -2.75
N TYR A 279 10.28 15.40 -3.57
CA TYR A 279 9.93 14.96 -4.92
C TYR A 279 10.94 15.40 -6.02
N ALA A 280 11.99 16.12 -5.64
CA ALA A 280 13.04 16.55 -6.57
C ALA A 280 14.06 15.42 -6.80
N TYR A 281 13.90 14.66 -7.90
CA TYR A 281 14.81 13.61 -8.35
C TYR A 281 14.65 13.34 -9.85
#